data_b9394d8d9a5a9adde50ec299acc63353
#
_entry.id   b9394d8d9a5a9adde50ec299acc63353
#
_cell.length_a   1.000
_cell.length_b   1.000
_cell.length_c   1.000
_cell.angle_alpha   90.00
_cell.angle_beta   90.00
_cell.angle_gamma   90.00
#
_symmetry.space_group_name_H-M   'P 1'
#
loop_
_entity.id
_entity.type
_entity.pdbx_description
1 polymer ?
#
loop_
_entity_poly.entity_id
_entity_poly.type
_entity_poly.pdbx_seq_one_letter_code
_entity_poly.pdbx_strand_id
1 'polypeptide(L)'
;MHRNSNITGNLKSTFLAAGIFDFGHLQHIDFQRLFYYKNTPSFTGKEKDSETGFYYFGARYYDPTISGLFLSVDPMADKYPSLSPYAYCAWNPVKLVDPDGNEAGIPPTWVRTGWFALRHPQIASAIGSCRPGEMNTNISTISERFATRGSSYSSQGTIFRNNGCTEDLDPCSEIGAFRHTLWQATIASHYGTDIATQVGNAHEDNPNANLKARRFSSMAEADQVVDLLNNMLGRTIGEQNPNCPMNELAGKVLESFYKTGLYTGSLNEDGSWSVSRTKITKEQYDSPSLKIYQKTDC
;
A
#
# COMPACT_ATOMS: atom_id res chain seq x y z
N MET A 1 -8.14 30.12 -25.13
CA MET A 1 -7.91 29.90 -23.68
C MET A 1 -8.93 28.94 -23.03
N HIS A 2 -9.44 27.92 -23.71
CA HIS A 2 -10.53 27.06 -23.17
C HIS A 2 -10.27 25.55 -23.21
N ARG A 3 -9.02 25.09 -23.36
CA ARG A 3 -8.71 23.64 -23.40
C ARG A 3 -8.11 23.06 -22.11
N ASN A 4 -7.64 23.87 -21.15
CA ASN A 4 -6.98 23.35 -19.94
C ASN A 4 -7.92 23.07 -18.74
N SER A 5 -9.16 23.61 -18.74
CA SER A 5 -10.11 23.38 -17.64
C SER A 5 -10.72 21.98 -17.64
N ASN A 6 -10.77 21.31 -18.80
CA ASN A 6 -11.37 19.97 -18.90
C ASN A 6 -10.43 18.82 -18.48
N ILE A 7 -9.12 19.01 -18.56
CA ILE A 7 -8.14 17.97 -18.17
C ILE A 7 -8.00 17.92 -16.65
N THR A 8 -7.96 19.07 -16.00
CA THR A 8 -7.88 19.18 -14.52
C THR A 8 -9.18 18.73 -13.84
N GLY A 9 -10.34 19.01 -14.45
CA GLY A 9 -11.63 18.51 -13.97
C GLY A 9 -11.75 16.98 -14.06
N ASN A 10 -11.26 16.39 -15.15
CA ASN A 10 -11.29 14.94 -15.34
C ASN A 10 -10.33 14.20 -14.39
N LEU A 11 -9.12 14.70 -14.17
CA LEU A 11 -8.17 14.10 -13.21
C LEU A 11 -8.69 14.19 -11.78
N LYS A 12 -9.23 15.35 -11.37
CA LYS A 12 -9.82 15.53 -10.05
C LYS A 12 -11.01 14.62 -9.80
N SER A 13 -11.89 14.44 -10.81
CA SER A 13 -13.00 13.50 -10.75
C SER A 13 -12.55 12.04 -10.77
N THR A 14 -11.47 11.71 -11.46
CA THR A 14 -10.90 10.35 -11.50
C THR A 14 -10.29 9.98 -10.15
N PHE A 15 -9.56 10.87 -9.51
CA PHE A 15 -9.01 10.65 -8.17
C PHE A 15 -10.10 10.58 -7.09
N LEU A 16 -11.13 11.42 -7.17
CA LEU A 16 -12.29 11.40 -6.28
C LEU A 16 -13.13 10.12 -6.47
N ALA A 17 -13.36 9.71 -7.71
CA ALA A 17 -14.12 8.51 -8.03
C ALA A 17 -13.36 7.22 -7.66
N ALA A 18 -12.03 7.22 -7.74
CA ALA A 18 -11.20 6.10 -7.34
C ALA A 18 -11.09 5.92 -5.82
N GLY A 19 -11.49 6.94 -5.02
CA GLY A 19 -11.41 6.87 -3.56
C GLY A 19 -9.99 6.61 -3.02
N ILE A 20 -8.96 6.95 -3.82
CA ILE A 20 -7.56 6.60 -3.56
C ILE A 20 -6.92 7.56 -2.55
N PHE A 21 -7.57 8.71 -2.30
CA PHE A 21 -7.10 9.72 -1.36
C PHE A 21 -8.10 9.94 -0.24
N ASP A 22 -7.67 9.69 0.99
CA ASP A 22 -8.31 10.25 2.17
C ASP A 22 -7.93 11.73 2.28
N PHE A 23 -8.89 12.61 1.92
CA PHE A 23 -8.70 14.07 1.98
C PHE A 23 -8.60 14.62 3.41
N GLY A 24 -8.83 13.84 4.44
CA GLY A 24 -8.72 14.25 5.83
C GLY A 24 -7.31 14.71 6.24
N HIS A 25 -6.27 14.11 5.64
CA HIS A 25 -4.86 14.48 5.89
C HIS A 25 -4.27 15.46 4.87
N LEU A 26 -5.01 15.81 3.81
CA LEU A 26 -4.54 16.63 2.70
C LEU A 26 -4.97 18.11 2.79
N GLN A 27 -5.37 18.60 3.96
CA GLN A 27 -5.73 20.02 4.14
C GLN A 27 -4.58 21.01 3.85
N HIS A 28 -3.35 20.52 3.64
CA HIS A 28 -2.19 21.36 3.33
C HIS A 28 -1.52 21.10 1.97
N ILE A 29 -2.02 20.16 1.16
CA ILE A 29 -1.52 20.07 -0.21
C ILE A 29 -2.40 20.96 -1.09
N ASP A 30 -1.86 22.12 -1.40
CA ASP A 30 -2.46 23.02 -2.39
C ASP A 30 -2.42 22.35 -3.77
N PHE A 31 -3.49 21.61 -4.11
CA PHE A 31 -3.66 20.96 -5.41
C PHE A 31 -3.59 21.96 -6.57
N GLN A 32 -3.88 23.23 -6.30
CA GLN A 32 -3.66 24.29 -7.27
C GLN A 32 -2.18 24.51 -7.55
N ARG A 33 -1.32 24.32 -6.58
CA ARG A 33 0.14 24.41 -6.74
C ARG A 33 0.72 23.27 -7.57
N LEU A 34 0.16 22.07 -7.48
CA LEU A 34 0.60 20.91 -8.29
C LEU A 34 0.27 21.06 -9.79
N PHE A 35 -0.75 21.84 -10.15
CA PHE A 35 -1.26 21.93 -11.53
C PHE A 35 -1.27 23.33 -12.12
N TYR A 36 -0.95 24.37 -11.35
CA TYR A 36 -1.08 25.77 -11.79
C TYR A 36 0.24 26.47 -12.11
N TYR A 37 1.38 25.79 -11.99
CA TYR A 37 2.64 26.37 -12.41
C TYR A 37 2.80 26.29 -13.93
N LYS A 38 3.18 27.42 -14.49
CA LYS A 38 3.49 27.64 -15.91
C LYS A 38 4.71 26.79 -16.38
N ASN A 39 5.39 26.12 -15.44
CA ASN A 39 6.47 25.18 -15.66
C ASN A 39 5.92 23.76 -15.52
N THR A 40 5.85 23.04 -16.61
CA THR A 40 5.49 21.60 -16.62
C THR A 40 6.43 20.85 -15.68
N PRO A 41 5.92 20.14 -14.65
CA PRO A 41 6.74 19.25 -13.84
C PRO A 41 7.32 18.19 -14.77
N SER A 42 8.63 18.17 -15.00
CA SER A 42 9.20 17.27 -15.99
C SER A 42 10.01 16.15 -15.35
N PHE A 43 10.88 16.44 -14.40
CA PHE A 43 11.70 15.42 -13.75
C PHE A 43 11.29 15.26 -12.28
N THR A 44 10.75 14.09 -11.91
CA THR A 44 10.28 13.78 -10.54
C THR A 44 9.35 14.82 -9.90
N GLY A 45 8.60 15.57 -10.72
CA GLY A 45 7.69 16.61 -10.25
C GLY A 45 8.36 17.89 -9.76
N LYS A 46 9.67 18.07 -10.02
CA LYS A 46 10.43 19.25 -9.59
C LYS A 46 10.31 20.40 -10.57
N GLU A 47 10.41 21.60 -9.99
CA GLU A 47 10.40 22.83 -10.76
C GLU A 47 11.73 23.00 -11.50
N LYS A 48 11.64 23.27 -12.81
CA LYS A 48 12.79 23.59 -13.65
C LYS A 48 12.98 25.08 -13.68
N ASP A 49 14.15 25.54 -13.27
CA ASP A 49 14.57 26.91 -13.47
C ASP A 49 14.77 27.18 -14.98
N SER A 50 14.05 28.16 -15.49
CA SER A 50 14.04 28.48 -16.93
C SER A 50 15.32 29.19 -17.41
N GLU A 51 16.09 29.79 -16.51
CA GLU A 51 17.32 30.50 -16.84
C GLU A 51 18.53 29.57 -16.87
N THR A 52 18.62 28.69 -15.87
CA THR A 52 19.74 27.77 -15.69
C THR A 52 19.48 26.37 -16.27
N GLY A 53 18.22 25.97 -16.39
CA GLY A 53 17.84 24.63 -16.81
C GLY A 53 17.94 23.57 -15.72
N PHE A 54 18.30 23.95 -14.49
CA PHE A 54 18.44 23.06 -13.35
C PHE A 54 17.08 22.78 -12.68
N TYR A 55 17.00 21.68 -11.93
CA TYR A 55 15.82 21.34 -11.15
C TYR A 55 16.06 21.64 -9.67
N TYR A 56 15.18 22.42 -9.06
CA TYR A 56 15.25 22.74 -7.64
C TYR A 56 14.54 21.67 -6.81
N PHE A 57 15.31 20.97 -5.96
CA PHE A 57 14.80 19.92 -5.10
C PHE A 57 14.45 20.39 -3.67
N GLY A 58 14.80 21.61 -3.32
CA GLY A 58 14.65 22.17 -1.97
C GLY A 58 16.00 22.46 -1.34
N ALA A 59 16.75 21.44 -0.95
CA ALA A 59 18.09 21.59 -0.40
C ALA A 59 19.18 21.72 -1.46
N ARG A 60 18.98 21.11 -2.65
CA ARG A 60 19.98 21.03 -3.71
C ARG A 60 19.39 21.33 -5.09
N TYR A 61 20.23 21.76 -6.02
CA TYR A 61 19.93 21.84 -7.45
C TYR A 61 20.48 20.61 -8.16
N TYR A 62 19.67 20.05 -9.03
CA TYR A 62 20.00 18.90 -9.88
C TYR A 62 20.22 19.35 -11.31
N ASP A 63 21.33 18.93 -11.91
CA ASP A 63 21.64 19.17 -13.32
C ASP A 63 21.42 17.90 -14.15
N PRO A 64 20.41 17.87 -15.04
CA PRO A 64 20.17 16.71 -15.89
C PRO A 64 21.22 16.54 -16.99
N THR A 65 22.06 17.57 -17.25
CA THR A 65 23.07 17.56 -18.33
C THR A 65 24.39 16.95 -17.88
N ILE A 66 24.68 16.99 -16.58
CA ILE A 66 25.93 16.46 -15.99
C ILE A 66 25.64 15.10 -15.35
N SER A 67 25.33 14.09 -16.16
CA SER A 67 25.21 12.69 -15.69
C SER A 67 24.26 12.45 -14.49
N GLY A 68 23.31 13.35 -14.25
CA GLY A 68 22.33 13.18 -13.19
C GLY A 68 22.87 13.41 -11.78
N LEU A 69 23.64 14.47 -11.56
CA LEU A 69 24.23 14.84 -10.28
C LEU A 69 23.55 16.05 -9.67
N PHE A 70 23.60 16.13 -8.34
CA PHE A 70 23.38 17.37 -7.62
C PHE A 70 24.60 18.30 -7.74
N LEU A 71 24.35 19.61 -7.77
CA LEU A 71 25.42 20.62 -7.91
C LEU A 71 26.12 20.96 -6.59
N SER A 72 25.55 20.54 -5.45
CA SER A 72 26.13 20.78 -4.11
C SER A 72 26.23 19.48 -3.32
N VAL A 73 27.10 19.50 -2.31
CA VAL A 73 27.29 18.40 -1.38
C VAL A 73 25.99 18.10 -0.65
N ASP A 74 25.70 16.82 -0.46
CA ASP A 74 24.56 16.34 0.31
C ASP A 74 24.68 16.79 1.78
N PRO A 75 23.69 17.51 2.33
CA PRO A 75 23.69 17.85 3.75
C PRO A 75 23.77 16.62 4.68
N MET A 76 23.38 15.44 4.19
CA MET A 76 23.41 14.17 4.91
C MET A 76 24.59 13.26 4.52
N ALA A 77 25.62 13.81 3.84
CA ALA A 77 26.75 13.01 3.33
C ALA A 77 27.45 12.16 4.40
N ASP A 78 27.56 12.67 5.61
CA ASP A 78 28.17 11.95 6.74
C ASP A 78 27.42 10.66 7.12
N LYS A 79 26.12 10.60 6.84
CA LYS A 79 25.27 9.43 7.09
C LYS A 79 25.57 8.28 6.12
N TYR A 80 26.10 8.60 4.94
CA TYR A 80 26.35 7.65 3.85
C TYR A 80 27.78 7.75 3.29
N PRO A 81 28.82 7.46 4.10
CA PRO A 81 30.22 7.70 3.71
C PRO A 81 30.70 6.86 2.51
N SER A 82 29.95 5.83 2.13
CA SER A 82 30.26 4.99 0.97
C SER A 82 29.64 5.51 -0.34
N LEU A 83 28.82 6.56 -0.29
CA LEU A 83 28.19 7.16 -1.46
C LEU A 83 28.83 8.49 -1.83
N SER A 84 28.82 8.81 -3.13
CA SER A 84 29.21 10.17 -3.55
C SER A 84 28.24 11.19 -2.95
N PRO A 85 28.72 12.28 -2.33
CA PRO A 85 27.86 13.33 -1.80
C PRO A 85 27.07 14.10 -2.86
N TYR A 86 27.36 13.87 -4.13
CA TYR A 86 26.65 14.46 -5.29
C TYR A 86 25.67 13.48 -5.95
N ALA A 87 25.61 12.22 -5.49
CA ALA A 87 24.79 11.21 -6.12
C ALA A 87 23.29 11.53 -6.00
N TYR A 88 22.55 11.44 -7.12
CA TYR A 88 21.10 11.44 -7.10
C TYR A 88 20.58 10.02 -6.84
N CYS A 89 19.68 9.90 -5.84
CA CYS A 89 19.02 8.64 -5.48
C CYS A 89 19.98 7.46 -5.28
N ALA A 90 21.13 7.68 -4.67
CA ALA A 90 22.15 6.64 -4.43
C ALA A 90 22.47 5.83 -5.71
N TRP A 91 22.47 6.46 -6.88
CA TRP A 91 22.64 5.87 -8.22
C TRP A 91 21.52 4.90 -8.63
N ASN A 92 20.38 4.93 -7.96
CA ASN A 92 19.24 4.08 -8.30
C ASN A 92 17.92 4.88 -8.45
N PRO A 93 17.83 5.78 -9.43
CA PRO A 93 16.66 6.64 -9.63
C PRO A 93 15.42 5.90 -10.16
N VAL A 94 15.58 4.63 -10.51
CA VAL A 94 14.44 3.76 -10.89
C VAL A 94 13.67 3.30 -9.66
N LYS A 95 14.36 3.15 -8.51
CA LYS A 95 13.81 2.59 -7.28
C LYS A 95 13.60 3.63 -6.18
N LEU A 96 14.41 4.68 -6.17
CA LEU A 96 14.42 5.70 -5.14
C LEU A 96 14.02 7.05 -5.73
N VAL A 97 13.48 7.92 -4.89
CA VAL A 97 13.29 9.35 -5.15
C VAL A 97 13.93 10.14 -4.02
N ASP A 98 14.34 11.36 -4.34
CA ASP A 98 14.77 12.35 -3.37
C ASP A 98 13.70 13.46 -3.35
N PRO A 99 12.84 13.53 -2.32
CA PRO A 99 11.72 14.47 -2.31
C PRO A 99 12.12 15.92 -2.06
N ASP A 100 13.21 16.15 -1.36
CA ASP A 100 13.61 17.48 -0.86
C ASP A 100 15.08 17.82 -1.11
N GLY A 101 15.82 16.94 -1.74
CA GLY A 101 17.25 17.13 -2.00
C GLY A 101 18.15 16.83 -0.82
N ASN A 102 17.66 16.12 0.21
CA ASN A 102 18.43 15.72 1.38
C ASN A 102 18.65 14.21 1.48
N GLU A 103 17.61 13.43 1.24
CA GLU A 103 17.69 11.98 1.42
C GLU A 103 16.90 11.25 0.35
N ALA A 104 17.56 10.34 -0.36
CA ALA A 104 16.89 9.46 -1.30
C ALA A 104 16.20 8.30 -0.56
N GLY A 105 14.92 8.12 -0.79
CA GLY A 105 14.12 7.09 -0.16
C GLY A 105 13.13 6.41 -1.10
N ILE A 106 12.44 5.41 -0.58
CA ILE A 106 11.30 4.81 -1.28
C ILE A 106 10.21 5.89 -1.37
N PRO A 107 9.60 6.10 -2.56
CA PRO A 107 8.52 7.07 -2.68
C PRO A 107 7.42 6.82 -1.64
N PRO A 108 6.90 7.86 -0.97
CA PRO A 108 5.78 7.70 -0.04
C PRO A 108 4.60 6.95 -0.67
N THR A 109 3.81 6.26 0.14
CA THR A 109 2.66 5.45 -0.31
C THR A 109 1.71 6.23 -1.21
N TRP A 110 1.42 7.50 -0.89
CA TRP A 110 0.53 8.36 -1.70
C TRP A 110 1.09 8.64 -3.11
N VAL A 111 2.41 8.73 -3.28
CA VAL A 111 3.05 8.89 -4.60
C VAL A 111 2.92 7.60 -5.40
N ARG A 112 3.22 6.47 -4.77
CA ARG A 112 3.19 5.14 -5.42
C ARG A 112 1.77 4.75 -5.82
N THR A 113 0.80 4.97 -4.95
CA THR A 113 -0.62 4.74 -5.25
C THR A 113 -1.15 5.70 -6.32
N GLY A 114 -0.71 6.97 -6.29
CA GLY A 114 -1.02 7.95 -7.33
C GLY A 114 -0.47 7.53 -8.70
N TRP A 115 0.76 7.07 -8.79
CA TRP A 115 1.35 6.56 -10.03
C TRP A 115 0.63 5.31 -10.56
N PHE A 116 0.25 4.40 -9.66
CA PHE A 116 -0.55 3.25 -10.03
C PHE A 116 -1.91 3.68 -10.62
N ALA A 117 -2.60 4.61 -9.96
CA ALA A 117 -3.89 5.09 -10.40
C ALA A 117 -3.84 5.82 -11.76
N LEU A 118 -2.77 6.57 -12.02
CA LEU A 118 -2.58 7.22 -13.32
C LEU A 118 -2.37 6.21 -14.46
N ARG A 119 -1.69 5.11 -14.19
CA ARG A 119 -1.43 4.05 -15.18
C ARG A 119 -2.60 3.11 -15.36
N HIS A 120 -3.38 2.87 -14.31
CA HIS A 120 -4.45 1.88 -14.27
C HIS A 120 -5.74 2.45 -13.64
N PRO A 121 -6.34 3.52 -14.21
CA PRO A 121 -7.43 4.25 -13.53
C PRO A 121 -8.67 3.41 -13.27
N GLN A 122 -9.03 2.50 -14.17
CA GLN A 122 -10.19 1.61 -13.99
C GLN A 122 -9.93 0.57 -12.89
N ILE A 123 -8.74 -0.01 -12.85
CA ILE A 123 -8.35 -0.99 -11.82
C ILE A 123 -8.25 -0.30 -10.46
N ALA A 124 -7.64 0.88 -10.41
CA ALA A 124 -7.55 1.67 -9.19
C ALA A 124 -8.93 2.04 -8.64
N SER A 125 -9.89 2.39 -9.51
CA SER A 125 -11.28 2.63 -9.11
C SER A 125 -11.96 1.38 -8.56
N ALA A 126 -11.74 0.22 -9.17
CA ALA A 126 -12.30 -1.05 -8.71
C ALA A 126 -11.70 -1.51 -7.36
N ILE A 127 -10.41 -1.30 -7.16
CA ILE A 127 -9.75 -1.58 -5.89
C ILE A 127 -10.24 -0.60 -4.81
N GLY A 128 -10.20 0.69 -5.11
CA GLY A 128 -10.66 1.79 -4.26
C GLY A 128 -9.94 1.90 -2.93
N SER A 129 -10.35 2.86 -2.11
CA SER A 129 -9.97 2.95 -0.70
C SER A 129 -10.98 2.24 0.20
N CYS A 130 -10.51 1.76 1.35
CA CYS A 130 -11.36 1.15 2.34
C CYS A 130 -12.28 2.20 2.99
N ARG A 131 -13.60 2.01 2.86
CA ARG A 131 -14.64 2.87 3.44
C ARG A 131 -15.79 2.02 3.98
N PRO A 132 -15.60 1.35 5.10
CA PRO A 132 -16.55 0.34 5.60
C PRO A 132 -17.95 0.89 5.92
N GLY A 133 -18.04 2.15 6.35
CA GLY A 133 -19.32 2.81 6.67
C GLY A 133 -20.13 3.27 5.45
N GLU A 134 -19.55 3.26 4.25
CA GLU A 134 -20.23 3.63 3.02
C GLU A 134 -20.77 2.39 2.29
N MET A 135 -21.85 2.55 1.50
CA MET A 135 -22.36 1.50 0.60
C MET A 135 -21.44 1.35 -0.63
N ASN A 136 -20.12 1.24 -0.40
CA ASN A 136 -19.14 1.09 -1.45
C ASN A 136 -18.88 -0.39 -1.74
N THR A 137 -18.74 -0.73 -3.01
CA THR A 137 -18.54 -2.10 -3.51
C THR A 137 -17.14 -2.36 -4.03
N ASN A 138 -16.17 -1.47 -3.75
CA ASN A 138 -14.79 -1.67 -4.15
C ASN A 138 -14.12 -2.82 -3.36
N ILE A 139 -13.07 -3.40 -3.94
CA ILE A 139 -12.38 -4.57 -3.40
C ILE A 139 -11.85 -4.32 -1.98
N SER A 140 -11.27 -3.14 -1.71
CA SER A 140 -10.72 -2.82 -0.39
C SER A 140 -11.80 -2.79 0.69
N THR A 141 -12.94 -2.12 0.43
CA THR A 141 -14.07 -2.04 1.37
C THR A 141 -14.71 -3.41 1.59
N ILE A 142 -14.87 -4.21 0.54
CA ILE A 142 -15.46 -5.55 0.67
C ILE A 142 -14.53 -6.48 1.44
N SER A 143 -13.20 -6.45 1.22
CA SER A 143 -12.23 -7.24 2.00
C SER A 143 -12.33 -6.94 3.50
N GLU A 144 -12.46 -5.67 3.85
CA GLU A 144 -12.65 -5.25 5.24
C GLU A 144 -13.96 -5.78 5.83
N ARG A 145 -15.08 -5.69 5.07
CA ARG A 145 -16.38 -6.21 5.52
C ARG A 145 -16.35 -7.72 5.72
N PHE A 146 -15.64 -8.46 4.89
CA PHE A 146 -15.46 -9.91 5.11
C PHE A 146 -14.68 -10.20 6.38
N ALA A 147 -13.62 -9.45 6.67
CA ALA A 147 -12.81 -9.63 7.86
C ALA A 147 -13.55 -9.21 9.15
N THR A 148 -14.40 -8.18 9.08
CA THR A 148 -15.13 -7.59 10.24
C THR A 148 -16.61 -7.91 10.25
N ARG A 149 -17.14 -8.76 9.34
CA ARG A 149 -18.56 -9.08 9.17
C ARG A 149 -19.47 -7.88 8.92
N GLY A 150 -18.95 -6.87 8.24
CA GLY A 150 -19.71 -5.67 7.89
C GLY A 150 -19.81 -4.63 9.00
N SER A 151 -19.23 -4.88 10.18
CA SER A 151 -19.02 -3.82 11.16
C SER A 151 -17.97 -2.83 10.64
N SER A 152 -18.17 -1.55 10.92
CA SER A 152 -17.20 -0.51 10.55
C SER A 152 -16.02 -0.59 11.49
N TYR A 153 -14.83 -0.96 11.02
CA TYR A 153 -13.56 -0.91 11.76
C TYR A 153 -13.60 -1.49 13.21
N SER A 154 -14.57 -2.33 13.55
CA SER A 154 -14.72 -2.86 14.89
C SER A 154 -14.49 -4.36 14.92
N SER A 155 -13.66 -4.82 15.84
CA SER A 155 -13.48 -6.23 16.15
C SER A 155 -14.72 -6.87 16.81
N GLN A 156 -15.72 -6.05 17.17
CA GLN A 156 -16.97 -6.54 17.77
C GLN A 156 -17.78 -7.31 16.71
N GLY A 157 -18.00 -8.58 17.00
CA GLY A 157 -18.78 -9.47 16.12
C GLY A 157 -17.97 -10.26 15.11
N THR A 158 -16.67 -10.00 14.92
CA THR A 158 -15.79 -10.89 14.16
C THR A 158 -15.44 -12.13 14.97
N ILE A 159 -15.19 -13.24 14.28
CA ILE A 159 -14.67 -14.46 14.90
C ILE A 159 -13.14 -14.45 14.99
N PHE A 160 -12.50 -13.56 14.26
CA PHE A 160 -11.05 -13.43 14.24
C PHE A 160 -10.58 -12.76 15.53
N ARG A 161 -9.45 -13.24 16.05
CA ARG A 161 -8.87 -12.70 17.28
C ARG A 161 -8.16 -11.40 17.00
N ASN A 162 -8.39 -10.50 17.93
CA ASN A 162 -7.63 -9.30 18.10
C ASN A 162 -6.48 -9.63 19.07
N ASN A 163 -5.24 -9.42 18.68
CA ASN A 163 -4.06 -9.78 19.48
C ASN A 163 -3.79 -8.83 20.67
N GLY A 164 -4.83 -8.14 21.16
CA GLY A 164 -4.76 -7.26 22.33
C GLY A 164 -4.42 -5.81 22.00
N CYS A 165 -4.41 -5.43 20.72
CA CYS A 165 -4.36 -4.04 20.32
C CYS A 165 -5.73 -3.39 20.57
N THR A 166 -5.71 -2.16 21.03
CA THR A 166 -6.91 -1.40 21.44
C THR A 166 -7.52 -0.57 20.32
N GLU A 167 -6.91 -0.56 19.14
CA GLU A 167 -7.33 0.23 17.99
C GLU A 167 -7.95 -0.63 16.89
N ASP A 168 -8.95 -0.09 16.21
CA ASP A 168 -9.93 -0.78 15.37
C ASP A 168 -9.40 -1.45 14.09
N LEU A 169 -8.14 -1.28 13.73
CA LEU A 169 -7.49 -1.95 12.60
C LEU A 169 -6.24 -2.65 13.10
N ASP A 170 -6.44 -3.77 13.72
CA ASP A 170 -5.45 -4.51 14.46
C ASP A 170 -4.21 -4.89 13.65
N PRO A 171 -3.12 -4.12 13.78
CA PRO A 171 -1.85 -4.55 13.23
C PRO A 171 -1.49 -5.94 13.75
N CYS A 172 -0.93 -6.77 12.90
CA CYS A 172 -0.50 -8.12 13.26
C CYS A 172 -1.60 -9.12 13.63
N SER A 173 -2.88 -8.77 13.51
CA SER A 173 -4.02 -9.59 13.96
C SER A 173 -4.48 -10.65 12.95
N GLU A 174 -5.38 -11.54 13.39
CA GLU A 174 -6.09 -12.46 12.50
C GLU A 174 -6.99 -11.71 11.51
N ILE A 175 -7.56 -10.56 11.90
CA ILE A 175 -8.39 -9.70 11.06
C ILE A 175 -7.55 -9.12 9.91
N GLY A 176 -6.43 -8.50 10.25
CA GLY A 176 -5.48 -7.94 9.27
C GLY A 176 -4.97 -9.02 8.32
N ALA A 177 -4.56 -10.18 8.87
CA ALA A 177 -4.07 -11.31 8.08
C ALA A 177 -5.09 -11.79 7.05
N PHE A 178 -6.36 -11.99 7.45
CA PHE A 178 -7.43 -12.39 6.55
C PHE A 178 -7.73 -11.32 5.50
N ARG A 179 -7.84 -10.05 5.92
CA ARG A 179 -8.13 -8.91 5.05
C ARG A 179 -7.09 -8.76 3.94
N HIS A 180 -5.80 -8.71 4.28
CA HIS A 180 -4.70 -8.55 3.31
C HIS A 180 -4.62 -9.74 2.34
N THR A 181 -4.78 -10.96 2.86
CA THR A 181 -4.79 -12.17 2.02
C THR A 181 -5.96 -12.15 1.03
N LEU A 182 -7.17 -11.83 1.47
CA LEU A 182 -8.36 -11.78 0.60
C LEU A 182 -8.26 -10.65 -0.43
N TRP A 183 -7.81 -9.48 0.01
CA TRP A 183 -7.61 -8.33 -0.85
C TRP A 183 -6.68 -8.65 -2.02
N GLN A 184 -5.51 -9.20 -1.72
CA GLN A 184 -4.52 -9.58 -2.73
C GLN A 184 -4.97 -10.77 -3.58
N ALA A 185 -5.69 -11.74 -3.00
CA ALA A 185 -6.26 -12.85 -3.74
C ALA A 185 -7.27 -12.36 -4.78
N THR A 186 -8.13 -11.42 -4.41
CA THR A 186 -9.12 -10.84 -5.33
C THR A 186 -8.47 -10.06 -6.45
N ILE A 187 -7.47 -9.22 -6.14
CA ILE A 187 -6.76 -8.45 -7.16
C ILE A 187 -6.01 -9.39 -8.11
N ALA A 188 -5.30 -10.39 -7.58
CA ALA A 188 -4.54 -11.35 -8.39
C ALA A 188 -5.46 -12.21 -9.27
N SER A 189 -6.61 -12.64 -8.75
CA SER A 189 -7.60 -13.42 -9.48
C SER A 189 -8.18 -12.67 -10.69
N HIS A 190 -8.45 -11.38 -10.55
CA HIS A 190 -9.11 -10.57 -11.59
C HIS A 190 -8.14 -9.83 -12.51
N TYR A 191 -6.97 -9.42 -12.00
CA TYR A 191 -6.05 -8.53 -12.74
C TYR A 191 -4.64 -9.10 -12.88
N GLY A 192 -4.39 -10.30 -12.35
CA GLY A 192 -3.09 -10.95 -12.38
C GLY A 192 -2.13 -10.54 -11.26
N THR A 193 -1.13 -11.40 -11.03
CA THR A 193 -0.15 -11.26 -9.94
C THR A 193 0.73 -10.03 -10.06
N ASP A 194 1.02 -9.58 -11.28
CA ASP A 194 1.84 -8.38 -11.52
C ASP A 194 1.13 -7.11 -11.02
N ILE A 195 -0.15 -6.96 -11.34
CA ILE A 195 -0.98 -5.85 -10.85
C ILE A 195 -1.13 -5.94 -9.33
N ALA A 196 -1.44 -7.11 -8.80
CA ALA A 196 -1.57 -7.32 -7.36
C ALA A 196 -0.26 -6.98 -6.62
N THR A 197 0.89 -7.30 -7.20
CA THR A 197 2.20 -6.96 -6.63
C THR A 197 2.46 -5.46 -6.64
N GLN A 198 2.16 -4.77 -7.75
CA GLN A 198 2.30 -3.31 -7.84
C GLN A 198 1.42 -2.60 -6.80
N VAL A 199 0.17 -3.04 -6.67
CA VAL A 199 -0.78 -2.48 -5.69
C VAL A 199 -0.33 -2.73 -4.26
N GLY A 200 0.02 -3.97 -3.92
CA GLY A 200 0.54 -4.33 -2.60
C GLY A 200 1.77 -3.50 -2.23
N ASN A 201 2.77 -3.46 -3.11
CA ASN A 201 3.98 -2.67 -2.87
C ASN A 201 3.72 -1.16 -2.80
N ALA A 202 2.70 -0.65 -3.51
CA ALA A 202 2.33 0.76 -3.41
C ALA A 202 1.65 1.11 -2.09
N HIS A 203 1.00 0.14 -1.45
CA HIS A 203 0.26 0.32 -0.20
C HIS A 203 1.17 0.28 1.04
N GLU A 204 2.24 -0.52 1.01
CA GLU A 204 3.13 -0.73 2.15
C GLU A 204 4.18 0.36 2.29
N ASP A 205 4.50 0.79 3.51
CA ASP A 205 5.52 1.81 3.76
C ASP A 205 6.91 1.35 3.32
N ASN A 206 7.27 0.11 3.64
CA ASN A 206 8.52 -0.50 3.20
C ASN A 206 8.31 -1.82 2.43
N PRO A 207 8.04 -1.79 1.12
CA PRO A 207 7.84 -2.99 0.31
C PRO A 207 9.10 -3.87 0.17
N ASN A 208 10.26 -3.41 0.65
CA ASN A 208 11.53 -4.14 0.65
C ASN A 208 11.92 -4.65 2.04
N ALA A 209 10.98 -4.72 2.99
CA ALA A 209 11.24 -5.25 4.32
C ALA A 209 11.84 -6.68 4.28
N ASN A 210 12.64 -7.02 5.27
CA ASN A 210 13.26 -8.34 5.34
C ASN A 210 12.24 -9.42 5.73
N LEU A 211 11.66 -10.08 4.74
CA LEU A 211 10.64 -11.12 4.92
C LEU A 211 11.16 -12.39 5.63
N LYS A 212 12.47 -12.52 5.86
CA LYS A 212 13.04 -13.63 6.62
C LYS A 212 13.13 -13.34 8.11
N ALA A 213 13.09 -12.07 8.51
CA ALA A 213 13.06 -11.68 9.91
C ALA A 213 11.79 -12.19 10.59
N ARG A 214 11.90 -12.59 11.85
CA ARG A 214 10.76 -13.10 12.65
C ARG A 214 10.65 -12.42 14.00
N ARG A 215 11.56 -11.51 14.34
CA ARG A 215 11.59 -10.76 15.58
C ARG A 215 11.91 -9.30 15.29
N PHE A 216 11.17 -8.40 15.90
CA PHE A 216 11.15 -6.98 15.60
C PHE A 216 11.13 -6.17 16.89
N SER A 217 11.69 -4.97 16.84
CA SER A 217 11.72 -4.05 17.97
C SER A 217 10.42 -3.29 18.18
N SER A 218 9.59 -3.20 17.14
CA SER A 218 8.31 -2.49 17.18
C SER A 218 7.19 -3.28 16.48
N MET A 219 5.95 -2.96 16.86
CA MET A 219 4.75 -3.47 16.22
C MET A 219 4.71 -3.09 14.75
N ALA A 220 5.03 -1.85 14.41
CA ALA A 220 4.98 -1.35 13.02
C ALA A 220 5.94 -2.11 12.09
N GLU A 221 7.14 -2.48 12.55
CA GLU A 221 8.07 -3.30 11.77
C GLU A 221 7.54 -4.73 11.58
N ALA A 222 6.92 -5.30 12.62
CA ALA A 222 6.33 -6.64 12.55
C ALA A 222 5.13 -6.68 11.61
N ASP A 223 4.24 -5.68 11.72
CA ASP A 223 3.04 -5.53 10.89
C ASP A 223 3.37 -5.41 9.42
N GLN A 224 4.35 -4.59 9.08
CA GLN A 224 4.85 -4.45 7.71
C GLN A 224 5.25 -5.81 7.09
N VAL A 225 5.88 -6.68 7.86
CA VAL A 225 6.28 -8.01 7.39
C VAL A 225 5.10 -8.97 7.36
N VAL A 226 4.18 -8.88 8.33
CA VAL A 226 2.92 -9.64 8.34
C VAL A 226 2.11 -9.36 7.08
N ASP A 227 1.92 -8.09 6.74
CA ASP A 227 1.14 -7.67 5.57
C ASP A 227 1.77 -8.11 4.27
N LEU A 228 3.07 -7.91 4.10
CA LEU A 228 3.79 -8.36 2.91
C LEU A 228 3.73 -9.88 2.71
N LEU A 229 3.86 -10.67 3.79
CA LEU A 229 3.77 -12.13 3.72
C LEU A 229 2.34 -12.60 3.40
N ASN A 230 1.32 -11.98 3.99
CA ASN A 230 -0.07 -12.28 3.69
C ASN A 230 -0.46 -11.83 2.27
N ASN A 231 0.07 -10.70 1.80
CA ASN A 231 -0.08 -10.25 0.42
C ASN A 231 0.48 -11.30 -0.56
N MET A 232 1.62 -11.93 -0.26
CA MET A 232 2.19 -13.02 -1.09
C MET A 232 1.29 -14.26 -1.10
N LEU A 233 0.76 -14.67 0.06
CA LEU A 233 -0.18 -15.80 0.14
C LEU A 233 -1.46 -15.52 -0.65
N GLY A 234 -2.00 -14.31 -0.53
CA GLY A 234 -3.17 -13.88 -1.28
C GLY A 234 -2.94 -13.97 -2.78
N ARG A 235 -1.82 -13.45 -3.28
CA ARG A 235 -1.48 -13.54 -4.71
C ARG A 235 -1.43 -14.98 -5.22
N THR A 236 -0.84 -15.88 -4.43
CA THR A 236 -0.80 -17.32 -4.78
C THR A 236 -2.20 -17.93 -4.87
N ILE A 237 -3.08 -17.61 -3.91
CA ILE A 237 -4.47 -18.09 -3.94
C ILE A 237 -5.22 -17.53 -5.15
N GLY A 238 -5.05 -16.23 -5.45
CA GLY A 238 -5.71 -15.58 -6.57
C GLY A 238 -5.24 -16.13 -7.93
N GLU A 239 -3.94 -16.37 -8.08
CA GLU A 239 -3.35 -16.95 -9.30
C GLU A 239 -3.89 -18.36 -9.59
N GLN A 240 -4.09 -19.15 -8.54
CA GLN A 240 -4.65 -20.49 -8.65
C GLN A 240 -6.16 -20.50 -8.95
N ASN A 241 -6.82 -19.36 -8.80
CA ASN A 241 -8.27 -19.22 -8.96
C ASN A 241 -8.60 -17.98 -9.83
N PRO A 242 -8.31 -18.01 -11.14
CA PRO A 242 -8.54 -16.87 -12.02
C PRO A 242 -10.03 -16.58 -12.17
N ASN A 243 -10.39 -15.28 -12.16
CA ASN A 243 -11.76 -14.75 -12.27
C ASN A 243 -12.74 -15.32 -11.23
N CYS A 244 -12.25 -15.81 -10.10
CA CYS A 244 -13.07 -16.36 -9.04
C CYS A 244 -13.78 -15.23 -8.26
N PRO A 245 -15.09 -15.35 -7.97
CA PRO A 245 -15.81 -14.37 -7.15
C PRO A 245 -15.21 -14.21 -5.75
N MET A 246 -15.29 -13.01 -5.24
CA MET A 246 -14.62 -12.66 -3.97
C MET A 246 -15.15 -13.45 -2.76
N ASN A 247 -16.44 -13.80 -2.73
CA ASN A 247 -17.01 -14.64 -1.69
C ASN A 247 -16.41 -16.06 -1.68
N GLU A 248 -16.12 -16.62 -2.85
CA GLU A 248 -15.50 -17.93 -2.99
C GLU A 248 -14.01 -17.87 -2.63
N LEU A 249 -13.31 -16.79 -3.06
CA LEU A 249 -11.94 -16.53 -2.61
C LEU A 249 -11.87 -16.38 -1.08
N ALA A 250 -12.85 -15.74 -0.45
CA ALA A 250 -12.95 -15.65 0.99
C ALA A 250 -13.02 -17.04 1.65
N GLY A 251 -13.77 -17.97 1.07
CA GLY A 251 -13.80 -19.37 1.52
C GLY A 251 -12.45 -20.07 1.41
N LYS A 252 -11.73 -19.87 0.29
CA LYS A 252 -10.38 -20.44 0.06
C LYS A 252 -9.35 -19.85 1.02
N VAL A 253 -9.41 -18.54 1.26
CA VAL A 253 -8.53 -17.88 2.25
C VAL A 253 -8.81 -18.40 3.65
N LEU A 254 -10.09 -18.59 4.02
CA LEU A 254 -10.48 -19.16 5.30
C LEU A 254 -9.98 -20.60 5.47
N GLU A 255 -10.11 -21.41 4.43
CA GLU A 255 -9.59 -22.78 4.41
C GLU A 255 -8.07 -22.80 4.56
N SER A 256 -7.37 -21.90 3.86
CA SER A 256 -5.93 -21.73 4.01
C SER A 256 -5.56 -21.32 5.44
N PHE A 257 -6.32 -20.41 6.04
CA PHE A 257 -6.10 -19.96 7.42
C PHE A 257 -6.24 -21.12 8.42
N TYR A 258 -7.24 -21.96 8.22
CA TYR A 258 -7.47 -23.13 9.09
C TYR A 258 -6.42 -24.22 8.86
N LYS A 259 -6.15 -24.62 7.61
CA LYS A 259 -5.29 -25.78 7.29
C LYS A 259 -3.80 -25.46 7.40
N THR A 260 -3.38 -24.35 6.86
CA THR A 260 -1.97 -23.97 6.71
C THR A 260 -1.55 -22.77 7.55
N GLY A 261 -2.51 -21.92 7.93
CA GLY A 261 -2.29 -20.69 8.68
C GLY A 261 -1.99 -19.48 7.82
N LEU A 262 -2.19 -18.28 8.36
CA LEU A 262 -1.74 -17.00 7.85
C LEU A 262 -0.73 -16.38 8.82
N TYR A 263 -0.03 -15.35 8.38
CA TYR A 263 0.96 -14.69 9.23
C TYR A 263 0.28 -13.69 10.18
N THR A 264 0.66 -13.75 11.45
CA THR A 264 0.24 -12.82 12.50
C THR A 264 1.43 -12.44 13.37
N GLY A 265 1.32 -11.33 14.09
CA GLY A 265 2.32 -10.93 15.08
C GLY A 265 1.85 -11.20 16.50
N SER A 266 2.80 -11.27 17.42
CA SER A 266 2.56 -11.38 18.85
C SER A 266 3.60 -10.61 19.63
N LEU A 267 3.16 -9.93 20.70
CA LEU A 267 4.04 -9.25 21.65
C LEU A 267 4.70 -10.29 22.58
N ASN A 268 6.02 -10.22 22.71
CA ASN A 268 6.80 -11.05 23.62
C ASN A 268 6.92 -10.40 25.01
N GLU A 269 7.27 -11.18 26.02
CA GLU A 269 7.46 -10.70 27.40
C GLU A 269 8.54 -9.61 27.53
N ASP A 270 9.51 -9.62 26.63
CA ASP A 270 10.60 -8.61 26.60
C ASP A 270 10.26 -7.33 25.81
N GLY A 271 9.00 -7.18 25.37
CA GLY A 271 8.52 -6.03 24.61
C GLY A 271 8.83 -6.07 23.11
N SER A 272 9.53 -7.10 22.62
CA SER A 272 9.72 -7.32 21.20
C SER A 272 8.50 -7.97 20.56
N TRP A 273 8.41 -7.92 19.21
CA TRP A 273 7.35 -8.56 18.45
C TRP A 273 7.88 -9.74 17.66
N SER A 274 7.10 -10.81 17.63
CA SER A 274 7.38 -12.01 16.83
C SER A 274 6.34 -12.19 15.73
N VAL A 275 6.80 -12.54 14.52
CA VAL A 275 5.95 -12.88 13.38
C VAL A 275 6.00 -14.37 13.14
N SER A 276 4.83 -15.00 13.15
CA SER A 276 4.69 -16.44 12.92
C SER A 276 3.46 -16.76 12.09
N ARG A 277 3.43 -17.96 11.53
CA ARG A 277 2.27 -18.48 10.83
C ARG A 277 1.34 -19.15 11.82
N THR A 278 0.15 -18.61 12.04
CA THR A 278 -0.84 -19.10 12.97
C THR A 278 -2.06 -19.64 12.25
N LYS A 279 -2.81 -20.52 12.92
CA LYS A 279 -4.05 -21.11 12.42
C LYS A 279 -5.23 -20.67 13.27
N ILE A 280 -6.36 -20.46 12.63
CA ILE A 280 -7.63 -20.32 13.35
C ILE A 280 -8.06 -21.67 13.93
N THR A 281 -8.85 -21.61 15.01
CA THR A 281 -9.38 -22.82 15.65
C THR A 281 -10.50 -23.47 14.82
N LYS A 282 -10.82 -24.72 15.14
CA LYS A 282 -11.92 -25.40 14.49
C LYS A 282 -13.27 -24.73 14.79
N GLU A 283 -13.46 -24.23 16.02
CA GLU A 283 -14.66 -23.48 16.38
C GLU A 283 -14.80 -22.20 15.56
N GLN A 284 -13.70 -21.48 15.33
CA GLN A 284 -13.70 -20.31 14.45
C GLN A 284 -14.06 -20.71 13.01
N TYR A 285 -13.41 -21.75 12.47
CA TYR A 285 -13.65 -22.23 11.10
C TYR A 285 -15.08 -22.72 10.89
N ASP A 286 -15.66 -23.48 11.84
CA ASP A 286 -17.02 -24.02 11.79
C ASP A 286 -18.10 -23.01 12.18
N SER A 287 -17.75 -21.78 12.51
CA SER A 287 -18.70 -20.75 12.91
C SER A 287 -19.77 -20.54 11.83
N PRO A 288 -21.07 -20.52 12.19
CA PRO A 288 -22.17 -20.32 11.24
C PRO A 288 -22.02 -19.07 10.38
N SER A 289 -21.40 -18.05 10.92
CA SER A 289 -21.15 -16.78 10.24
C SER A 289 -20.10 -16.86 9.13
N LEU A 290 -19.27 -17.90 9.12
CA LEU A 290 -18.30 -18.16 8.05
C LEU A 290 -18.77 -19.24 7.06
N LYS A 291 -19.83 -19.97 7.36
CA LYS A 291 -20.39 -20.96 6.43
C LYS A 291 -20.88 -20.36 5.11
N ILE A 292 -21.14 -19.06 5.11
CA ILE A 292 -21.47 -18.33 3.88
C ILE A 292 -20.29 -18.38 2.87
N TYR A 293 -19.05 -18.45 3.34
CA TYR A 293 -17.84 -18.48 2.50
C TYR A 293 -17.44 -19.88 2.04
N GLN A 294 -18.01 -20.93 2.68
CA GLN A 294 -17.63 -22.32 2.41
C GLN A 294 -18.48 -23.00 1.32
N LYS A 295 -19.50 -22.33 0.78
CA LYS A 295 -20.57 -22.97 -0.03
C LYS A 295 -20.47 -22.83 -1.53
N THR A 296 -19.31 -22.51 -2.08
CA THR A 296 -19.22 -22.23 -3.54
C THR A 296 -18.04 -22.94 -4.18
N ASP A 297 -18.30 -23.54 -5.33
CA ASP A 297 -17.32 -24.12 -6.24
C ASP A 297 -16.97 -23.08 -7.32
N CYS A 298 -15.69 -22.73 -7.46
CA CYS A 298 -15.17 -21.99 -8.60
C CYS A 298 -14.93 -22.93 -9.78
#